data_a97742e1b89dba32f02aed8c89a74f5a
#
_entry.id   a97742e1b89dba32f02aed8c89a74f5a
#
_cell.length_a   1.000
_cell.length_b   1.000
_cell.length_c   1.000
_cell.angle_alpha   90.00
_cell.angle_beta   90.00
_cell.angle_gamma   90.00
#
_symmetry.space_group_name_H-M   'P 1'
#
loop_
_entity.id
_entity.type
_entity.pdbx_description
1 polymer ?
#
loop_
_entity_poly.entity_id
_entity_poly.type
_entity_poly.pdbx_seq_one_letter_code
_entity_poly.pdbx_strand_id
1 'polypeptide(L)'
;MSLVVTKGPAIAPDGPAKRMAALSDWQLCPHCPIIYFDHTSEWEFSVRDLKLPDQRHPEKAHKPDTVSLKKPGWIRVKAPTSDGYKKTRDIIREHRLITVCEEAGCPNVGECWSQGHATMMIMGDICTRGCTFCNVATGKPNALDAFEPGRVADAVKKLGLNHVVITSVDRDDVADGGAEHFAQTIRAVRRQSPGTTIEILTPDFLRCDPSVLEVVVKAGPDVFNHNLETVPGLYPQVRPGARYFTSLRLLQRVKEIDPSMFTKSGIMVGLGEDRQSVLQVMDDMRAADIDFLTIGQYLQPTPKHHVVNRFVTPEEFASYEQAAYGKGFLMVSATPLTRSSYHAGDDFARLRDARRAKLGRG
;
A
#
# COMPACT_ATOMS: atom_id res chain seq x y z
N MET A 1 24.06 16.38 19.03
CA MET A 1 23.98 17.76 19.50
C MET A 1 22.63 17.92 20.17
N SER A 2 22.64 18.06 21.51
CA SER A 2 21.41 18.20 22.31
C SER A 2 20.94 19.66 22.28
N LEU A 3 19.68 19.85 21.84
CA LEU A 3 19.02 21.15 21.93
C LEU A 3 18.52 21.34 23.39
N VAL A 4 19.10 22.26 24.12
CA VAL A 4 18.62 22.71 25.43
C VAL A 4 17.55 23.77 25.16
N VAL A 5 16.32 23.49 25.52
CA VAL A 5 15.22 24.46 25.50
C VAL A 5 15.20 25.15 26.91
N THR A 6 15.62 26.39 26.97
CA THR A 6 15.46 27.20 28.18
C THR A 6 14.06 27.81 28.22
N LYS A 7 13.34 27.60 29.32
CA LYS A 7 12.05 28.26 29.61
C LYS A 7 12.32 29.74 29.94
N GLY A 8 11.79 30.65 29.12
CA GLY A 8 11.66 32.07 29.45
C GLY A 8 10.48 32.32 30.39
N PRO A 9 10.47 33.46 31.13
CA PRO A 9 9.46 33.77 32.14
C PRO A 9 8.08 34.02 31.56
N ALA A 10 7.05 33.56 32.28
CA ALA A 10 5.65 33.75 31.98
C ALA A 10 5.27 35.23 31.91
N ILE A 11 4.67 35.69 30.79
CA ILE A 11 4.08 37.01 30.63
C ILE A 11 2.56 36.85 30.65
N ALA A 12 1.91 37.65 31.53
CA ALA A 12 0.46 37.69 31.70
C ALA A 12 -0.27 38.26 30.46
N PRO A 13 -1.58 37.92 30.26
CA PRO A 13 -2.28 38.24 29.01
C PRO A 13 -2.83 39.67 29.04
N ASP A 14 -2.36 40.52 28.13
CA ASP A 14 -3.01 41.76 27.75
C ASP A 14 -3.43 41.70 26.26
N GLY A 15 -4.62 42.18 26.00
CA GLY A 15 -5.52 42.15 24.85
C GLY A 15 -4.96 42.11 23.40
N PRO A 16 -5.84 41.84 22.43
CA PRO A 16 -5.49 41.38 21.06
C PRO A 16 -4.78 42.39 20.16
N ALA A 17 -4.67 43.67 20.55
CA ALA A 17 -4.13 44.73 19.66
C ALA A 17 -2.60 44.90 19.68
N LYS A 18 -1.87 44.24 20.61
CA LYS A 18 -0.40 44.39 20.72
C LYS A 18 0.44 43.24 20.18
N ARG A 19 -0.18 42.20 19.61
CA ARG A 19 0.52 41.03 19.09
C ARG A 19 0.93 41.10 17.61
N MET A 20 0.52 42.11 16.87
CA MET A 20 0.90 42.24 15.45
C MET A 20 2.25 42.91 15.20
N ALA A 21 2.85 43.54 16.20
CA ALA A 21 4.12 44.27 16.04
C ALA A 21 5.39 43.42 16.26
N ALA A 22 5.27 42.18 16.72
CA ALA A 22 6.44 41.33 17.04
C ALA A 22 6.83 40.34 15.93
N LEU A 23 6.20 40.40 14.76
CA LEU A 23 6.45 39.49 13.66
C LEU A 23 7.31 40.06 12.51
N SER A 24 7.89 41.28 12.70
CA SER A 24 8.64 41.97 11.65
C SER A 24 10.10 41.50 11.45
N ASP A 25 10.65 40.64 12.32
CA ASP A 25 12.07 40.26 12.26
C ASP A 25 12.37 38.80 11.91
N TRP A 26 11.40 38.07 11.36
CA TRP A 26 11.66 36.73 10.81
C TRP A 26 12.12 36.82 9.38
N GLN A 27 13.42 36.74 9.15
CA GLN A 27 13.98 36.52 7.82
C GLN A 27 13.43 35.22 7.25
N LEU A 28 12.70 35.32 6.11
CA LEU A 28 12.16 34.21 5.35
C LEU A 28 13.30 33.27 4.93
N CYS A 29 13.32 32.04 5.46
CA CYS A 29 14.15 30.97 4.96
C CYS A 29 13.58 30.51 3.60
N PRO A 30 14.35 30.56 2.47
CA PRO A 30 13.82 30.26 1.13
C PRO A 30 13.36 28.82 0.93
N HIS A 31 13.54 27.94 1.91
CA HIS A 31 13.24 26.50 1.84
C HIS A 31 12.23 26.00 2.89
N CYS A 32 11.51 26.90 3.59
CA CYS A 32 10.45 26.49 4.51
C CYS A 32 9.08 26.51 3.82
N PRO A 33 8.30 25.43 3.88
CA PRO A 33 6.92 25.44 3.39
C PRO A 33 6.06 26.38 4.26
N ILE A 34 5.19 27.16 3.61
CA ILE A 34 4.26 28.07 4.27
C ILE A 34 3.26 27.24 5.09
N ILE A 35 3.28 27.42 6.39
CA ILE A 35 2.34 26.78 7.31
C ILE A 35 1.18 27.75 7.57
N TYR A 36 -0.03 27.40 7.12
CA TYR A 36 -1.26 28.09 7.50
C TYR A 36 -1.74 27.58 8.86
N PHE A 37 -1.88 28.48 9.83
CA PHE A 37 -2.49 28.18 11.12
C PHE A 37 -3.98 28.51 11.10
N ASP A 38 -4.82 27.52 11.39
CA ASP A 38 -6.22 27.71 11.73
C ASP A 38 -6.37 27.68 13.27
N HIS A 39 -6.99 28.70 13.85
CA HIS A 39 -6.92 29.02 15.28
C HIS A 39 -7.92 28.24 16.17
N THR A 40 -8.51 27.13 15.70
CA THR A 40 -9.67 26.52 16.42
C THR A 40 -9.48 25.09 16.89
N SER A 41 -8.29 24.50 16.85
CA SER A 41 -8.11 23.13 17.36
C SER A 41 -6.76 22.94 18.03
N GLU A 42 -6.73 22.24 19.17
CA GLU A 42 -5.51 21.71 19.79
C GLU A 42 -4.89 20.68 18.85
N TRP A 43 -3.71 21.01 18.28
CA TRP A 43 -2.99 20.15 17.36
C TRP A 43 -1.96 19.31 18.11
N GLU A 44 -2.22 18.01 18.28
CA GLU A 44 -1.14 17.05 18.50
C GLU A 44 -0.37 16.88 17.18
N PHE A 45 0.83 17.47 17.10
CA PHE A 45 1.77 17.23 16.00
C PHE A 45 2.14 15.75 15.98
N SER A 46 1.68 15.00 14.97
CA SER A 46 2.25 13.71 14.68
C SER A 46 3.67 13.92 14.15
N VAL A 47 4.65 13.25 14.73
CA VAL A 47 6.06 13.24 14.27
C VAL A 47 6.20 12.83 12.81
N ARG A 48 5.16 12.23 12.21
CA ARG A 48 5.08 11.84 10.80
C ARG A 48 5.13 13.02 9.82
N ASP A 49 4.62 14.20 10.24
CA ASP A 49 4.52 15.37 9.36
C ASP A 49 5.85 16.13 9.21
N LEU A 50 6.88 15.76 9.98
CA LEU A 50 8.17 16.45 10.01
C LEU A 50 9.32 15.71 9.30
N LYS A 51 9.08 14.50 8.73
CA LYS A 51 10.15 13.80 8.00
C LYS A 51 10.38 14.50 6.65
N LEU A 52 11.52 15.16 6.51
CA LEU A 52 11.99 15.65 5.22
C LEU A 52 12.04 14.50 4.21
N PRO A 53 11.74 14.73 2.92
CA PRO A 53 11.77 13.69 1.88
C PRO A 53 13.04 12.85 1.88
N ASP A 54 14.20 13.45 2.16
CA ASP A 54 15.51 12.77 2.20
C ASP A 54 15.66 11.84 3.43
N GLN A 55 14.89 12.04 4.51
CA GLN A 55 14.88 11.17 5.67
C GLN A 55 13.95 9.97 5.51
N ARG A 56 12.97 10.06 4.59
CA ARG A 56 12.02 8.99 4.33
C ARG A 56 12.65 7.81 3.56
N HIS A 57 13.64 8.11 2.71
CA HIS A 57 14.29 7.15 1.83
C HIS A 57 15.81 7.32 1.84
N PRO A 58 16.50 6.97 2.94
CA PRO A 58 17.94 7.17 3.06
C PRO A 58 18.72 6.44 1.95
N GLU A 59 18.24 5.31 1.45
CA GLU A 59 18.84 4.57 0.34
C GLU A 59 18.73 5.28 -1.02
N LYS A 60 17.84 6.27 -1.12
CA LYS A 60 17.62 7.08 -2.34
C LYS A 60 18.24 8.48 -2.23
N ALA A 61 18.70 8.90 -1.05
CA ALA A 61 19.19 10.26 -0.80
C ALA A 61 20.29 10.68 -1.77
N HIS A 62 21.20 9.77 -2.11
CA HIS A 62 22.35 10.02 -3.00
C HIS A 62 22.03 9.82 -4.50
N LYS A 63 20.81 9.40 -4.85
CA LYS A 63 20.45 9.25 -6.26
C LYS A 63 20.21 10.62 -6.89
N PRO A 64 20.62 10.83 -8.17
CA PRO A 64 20.28 12.04 -8.89
C PRO A 64 18.77 12.12 -9.10
N ASP A 65 18.26 13.34 -9.20
CA ASP A 65 16.87 13.56 -9.57
C ASP A 65 16.66 13.18 -11.04
N THR A 66 15.57 12.47 -11.31
CA THR A 66 15.17 12.13 -12.67
C THR A 66 14.05 13.05 -13.15
N VAL A 67 14.00 13.29 -14.45
CA VAL A 67 12.91 14.07 -15.06
C VAL A 67 11.66 13.21 -15.15
N SER A 68 10.59 13.63 -14.46
CA SER A 68 9.30 12.96 -14.54
C SER A 68 8.58 13.32 -15.84
N LEU A 69 8.08 12.31 -16.54
CA LEU A 69 7.25 12.51 -17.72
C LEU A 69 5.91 13.17 -17.35
N LYS A 70 5.42 14.07 -18.20
CA LYS A 70 4.09 14.68 -18.04
C LYS A 70 3.00 13.59 -18.13
N LYS A 71 2.14 13.52 -17.10
CA LYS A 71 1.02 12.57 -17.09
C LYS A 71 0.04 12.89 -18.24
N PRO A 72 -0.37 11.87 -19.01
CA PRO A 72 -1.35 12.05 -20.08
C PRO A 72 -2.76 12.31 -19.53
N GLY A 73 -3.65 12.80 -20.41
CA GLY A 73 -5.00 13.23 -20.02
C GLY A 73 -5.93 12.13 -19.51
N TRP A 74 -5.61 10.86 -19.77
CA TRP A 74 -6.39 9.72 -19.25
C TRP A 74 -6.03 9.31 -17.80
N ILE A 75 -4.93 9.83 -17.23
CA ILE A 75 -4.59 9.64 -15.82
C ILE A 75 -5.22 10.78 -15.03
N ARG A 76 -6.47 10.60 -14.60
CA ARG A 76 -7.23 11.56 -13.80
C ARG A 76 -7.68 10.94 -12.50
N VAL A 77 -7.52 11.66 -11.40
CA VAL A 77 -7.86 11.23 -10.05
C VAL A 77 -8.90 12.17 -9.43
N LYS A 78 -9.71 11.65 -8.51
CA LYS A 78 -10.66 12.45 -7.73
C LYS A 78 -9.95 13.13 -6.57
N ALA A 79 -10.25 14.42 -6.36
CA ALA A 79 -9.72 15.16 -5.22
C ALA A 79 -10.27 14.59 -3.89
N PRO A 80 -9.45 14.53 -2.81
CA PRO A 80 -9.84 13.96 -1.50
C PRO A 80 -10.61 14.98 -0.65
N THR A 81 -11.76 15.48 -1.13
CA THR A 81 -12.51 16.59 -0.51
C THR A 81 -13.89 16.20 0.02
N SER A 82 -14.38 14.98 -0.26
CA SER A 82 -15.72 14.53 0.13
C SER A 82 -15.85 14.29 1.64
N ASP A 83 -17.09 14.36 2.15
CA ASP A 83 -17.36 14.07 3.57
C ASP A 83 -17.10 12.59 3.91
N GLY A 84 -17.33 11.66 2.96
CA GLY A 84 -16.96 10.26 3.10
C GLY A 84 -15.45 10.08 3.29
N TYR A 85 -14.64 10.82 2.51
CA TYR A 85 -13.19 10.86 2.70
C TYR A 85 -12.81 11.33 4.11
N LYS A 86 -13.37 12.44 4.58
CA LYS A 86 -13.08 12.99 5.91
C LYS A 86 -13.45 11.99 7.01
N LYS A 87 -14.65 11.38 6.93
CA LYS A 87 -15.11 10.36 7.88
C LYS A 87 -14.14 9.17 7.94
N THR A 88 -13.72 8.65 6.80
CA THR A 88 -12.77 7.53 6.73
C THR A 88 -11.42 7.92 7.36
N ARG A 89 -10.88 9.09 7.00
CA ARG A 89 -9.65 9.64 7.56
C ARG A 89 -9.73 9.75 9.09
N ASP A 90 -10.82 10.29 9.61
CA ASP A 90 -10.98 10.54 11.04
C ASP A 90 -11.04 9.22 11.83
N ILE A 91 -11.70 8.18 11.29
CA ILE A 91 -11.70 6.83 11.88
C ILE A 91 -10.28 6.23 11.88
N ILE A 92 -9.53 6.32 10.77
CA ILE A 92 -8.15 5.83 10.67
C ILE A 92 -7.27 6.51 11.73
N ARG A 93 -7.37 7.82 11.89
CA ARG A 93 -6.61 8.60 12.89
C ARG A 93 -7.00 8.29 14.33
N GLU A 94 -8.31 8.19 14.62
CA GLU A 94 -8.82 7.83 15.94
C GLU A 94 -8.26 6.49 16.42
N HIS A 95 -8.18 5.50 15.52
CA HIS A 95 -7.62 4.18 15.82
C HIS A 95 -6.08 4.13 15.68
N ARG A 96 -5.40 5.25 15.39
CA ARG A 96 -3.94 5.34 15.21
C ARG A 96 -3.42 4.32 14.19
N LEU A 97 -4.15 4.13 13.10
CA LEU A 97 -3.81 3.18 12.05
C LEU A 97 -3.00 3.85 10.94
N ILE A 98 -2.22 3.03 10.28
CA ILE A 98 -1.44 3.39 9.10
C ILE A 98 -2.12 2.79 7.88
N THR A 99 -2.13 3.53 6.77
CA THR A 99 -2.68 3.04 5.51
C THR A 99 -1.64 3.14 4.40
N VAL A 100 -1.57 2.11 3.56
CA VAL A 100 -0.74 2.20 2.35
C VAL A 100 -1.26 3.27 1.38
N CYS A 101 -2.53 3.65 1.50
CA CYS A 101 -3.13 4.72 0.72
C CYS A 101 -2.42 6.06 0.92
N GLU A 102 -2.06 6.39 2.17
CA GLU A 102 -1.29 7.59 2.51
C GLU A 102 0.21 7.38 2.29
N GLU A 103 0.76 6.28 2.81
CA GLU A 103 2.20 6.04 2.78
C GLU A 103 2.76 5.88 1.36
N ALA A 104 2.02 5.17 0.49
CA ALA A 104 2.41 5.02 -0.91
C ALA A 104 2.02 6.22 -1.81
N GLY A 105 1.29 7.20 -1.29
CA GLY A 105 0.77 8.32 -2.10
C GLY A 105 -0.20 7.84 -3.18
N CYS A 106 -1.16 6.97 -2.80
CA CYS A 106 -2.06 6.32 -3.75
C CYS A 106 -2.93 7.34 -4.49
N PRO A 107 -2.99 7.31 -5.83
CA PRO A 107 -3.80 8.24 -6.62
C PRO A 107 -5.30 8.09 -6.38
N ASN A 108 -5.75 6.91 -5.90
CA ASN A 108 -7.16 6.58 -5.74
C ASN A 108 -7.71 6.91 -4.34
N VAL A 109 -6.89 7.48 -3.43
CA VAL A 109 -7.28 7.74 -2.04
C VAL A 109 -8.58 8.53 -1.93
N GLY A 110 -8.76 9.57 -2.75
CA GLY A 110 -9.96 10.40 -2.76
C GLY A 110 -11.23 9.63 -3.11
N GLU A 111 -11.14 8.67 -4.01
CA GLU A 111 -12.27 7.82 -4.40
C GLU A 111 -12.53 6.71 -3.39
N CYS A 112 -11.50 5.91 -3.07
CA CYS A 112 -11.64 4.80 -2.14
C CYS A 112 -12.16 5.24 -0.76
N TRP A 113 -11.58 6.29 -0.20
CA TRP A 113 -12.00 6.76 1.12
C TRP A 113 -13.36 7.45 1.12
N SER A 114 -13.80 8.01 -0.03
CA SER A 114 -15.16 8.52 -0.15
C SER A 114 -16.22 7.42 -0.01
N GLN A 115 -15.85 6.17 -0.30
CA GLN A 115 -16.67 4.98 -0.18
C GLN A 115 -16.40 4.19 1.13
N GLY A 116 -15.55 4.71 2.01
CA GLY A 116 -15.16 4.05 3.25
C GLY A 116 -14.07 2.99 3.09
N HIS A 117 -13.54 2.76 1.88
CA HIS A 117 -12.55 1.72 1.61
C HIS A 117 -11.14 2.23 1.89
N ALA A 118 -10.43 1.62 2.83
CA ALA A 118 -9.03 1.90 3.13
C ALA A 118 -8.25 0.58 3.22
N THR A 119 -7.00 0.59 2.74
CA THR A 119 -6.09 -0.56 2.89
C THR A 119 -5.25 -0.33 4.12
N MET A 120 -5.46 -1.17 5.13
CA MET A 120 -4.74 -1.11 6.40
C MET A 120 -3.31 -1.60 6.20
N MET A 121 -2.33 -0.82 6.64
CA MET A 121 -0.91 -1.21 6.64
C MET A 121 -0.48 -1.47 8.07
N ILE A 122 -0.19 -2.73 8.39
CA ILE A 122 0.20 -3.18 9.73
C ILE A 122 1.72 -3.26 9.88
N MET A 123 2.17 -3.40 11.13
CA MET A 123 3.58 -3.53 11.53
C MET A 123 4.41 -2.25 11.37
N GLY A 124 3.74 -1.10 11.35
CA GLY A 124 4.38 0.21 11.30
C GLY A 124 4.48 0.81 9.89
N ASP A 125 5.22 1.92 9.79
CA ASP A 125 5.36 2.76 8.59
C ASP A 125 6.77 2.73 7.98
N ILE A 126 7.68 1.91 8.52
CA ILE A 126 9.07 1.80 8.08
C ILE A 126 9.33 0.40 7.57
N CYS A 127 9.71 0.29 6.29
CA CYS A 127 10.03 -0.97 5.62
C CYS A 127 11.52 -1.28 5.73
N THR A 128 11.89 -2.56 5.89
CA THR A 128 13.29 -3.00 5.86
C THR A 128 13.89 -3.07 4.46
N ARG A 129 13.04 -2.95 3.40
CA ARG A 129 13.46 -3.08 1.99
C ARG A 129 13.24 -1.79 1.20
N GLY A 130 14.25 -1.43 0.39
CA GLY A 130 14.26 -0.22 -0.44
C GLY A 130 13.83 -0.47 -1.89
N CYS A 131 12.61 -0.92 -2.14
CA CYS A 131 12.08 -1.03 -3.52
C CYS A 131 12.08 0.34 -4.20
N THR A 132 12.61 0.43 -5.43
CA THR A 132 12.86 1.74 -6.05
C THR A 132 11.61 2.46 -6.52
N PHE A 133 10.49 1.73 -6.66
CA PHE A 133 9.19 2.27 -7.02
C PHE A 133 8.35 2.72 -5.81
N CYS A 134 8.66 2.22 -4.61
CA CYS A 134 7.81 2.34 -3.43
C CYS A 134 8.06 3.64 -2.65
N ASN A 135 6.99 4.31 -2.25
CA ASN A 135 7.04 5.55 -1.47
C ASN A 135 6.93 5.32 0.05
N VAL A 136 6.77 4.08 0.52
CA VAL A 136 6.80 3.76 1.95
C VAL A 136 8.20 4.01 2.50
N ALA A 137 8.29 4.65 3.66
CA ALA A 137 9.57 4.97 4.30
C ALA A 137 10.41 3.72 4.57
N THR A 138 11.74 3.86 4.49
CA THR A 138 12.68 2.74 4.69
C THR A 138 13.61 3.02 5.87
N GLY A 139 14.08 1.95 6.50
CA GLY A 139 14.99 2.07 7.64
C GLY A 139 14.84 0.95 8.67
N LYS A 140 15.12 1.27 9.92
CA LYS A 140 14.94 0.35 11.05
C LYS A 140 13.54 0.56 11.64
N PRO A 141 12.63 -0.43 11.54
CA PRO A 141 11.29 -0.33 12.11
C PRO A 141 11.30 -0.34 13.64
N ASN A 142 10.22 0.18 14.22
CA ASN A 142 9.93 0.04 15.64
C ASN A 142 9.50 -1.41 15.99
N ALA A 143 9.46 -1.74 17.29
CA ALA A 143 8.90 -2.99 17.76
C ALA A 143 7.45 -3.14 17.31
N LEU A 144 7.00 -4.40 17.12
CA LEU A 144 5.60 -4.69 16.79
C LEU A 144 4.67 -4.26 17.94
N ASP A 145 3.56 -3.64 17.60
CA ASP A 145 2.55 -3.24 18.56
C ASP A 145 1.52 -4.37 18.74
N ALA A 146 1.54 -5.03 19.89
CA ALA A 146 0.64 -6.12 20.21
C ALA A 146 -0.86 -5.73 20.21
N PHE A 147 -1.19 -4.43 20.30
CA PHE A 147 -2.58 -3.95 20.30
C PHE A 147 -3.06 -3.56 18.88
N GLU A 148 -2.18 -3.49 17.89
CA GLU A 148 -2.53 -3.12 16.51
C GLU A 148 -3.60 -4.04 15.90
N PRO A 149 -3.56 -5.39 16.04
CA PRO A 149 -4.61 -6.28 15.53
C PRO A 149 -6.01 -5.94 16.04
N GLY A 150 -6.13 -5.57 17.33
CA GLY A 150 -7.39 -5.14 17.93
C GLY A 150 -7.90 -3.82 17.34
N ARG A 151 -7.03 -2.82 17.21
CA ARG A 151 -7.37 -1.51 16.62
C ARG A 151 -7.79 -1.61 15.16
N VAL A 152 -7.14 -2.50 14.38
CA VAL A 152 -7.54 -2.77 12.99
C VAL A 152 -8.94 -3.36 12.96
N ALA A 153 -9.24 -4.34 13.81
CA ALA A 153 -10.57 -4.97 13.88
C ALA A 153 -11.66 -3.97 14.30
N ASP A 154 -11.37 -3.08 15.27
CA ASP A 154 -12.28 -2.03 15.71
C ASP A 154 -12.59 -1.02 14.57
N ALA A 155 -11.57 -0.62 13.82
CA ALA A 155 -11.75 0.29 12.68
C ALA A 155 -12.55 -0.36 11.54
N VAL A 156 -12.28 -1.63 11.20
CA VAL A 156 -13.03 -2.39 10.20
C VAL A 156 -14.51 -2.45 10.57
N LYS A 157 -14.82 -2.75 11.84
CA LYS A 157 -16.18 -2.77 12.36
C LYS A 157 -16.83 -1.39 12.29
N LYS A 158 -16.12 -0.33 12.71
CA LYS A 158 -16.63 1.05 12.74
C LYS A 158 -16.89 1.60 11.33
N LEU A 159 -16.05 1.23 10.35
CA LEU A 159 -16.24 1.55 8.94
C LEU A 159 -17.36 0.73 8.29
N GLY A 160 -17.78 -0.40 8.89
CA GLY A 160 -18.81 -1.28 8.35
C GLY A 160 -18.38 -1.97 7.05
N LEU A 161 -17.10 -2.36 6.93
CA LEU A 161 -16.56 -2.89 5.69
C LEU A 161 -17.10 -4.28 5.37
N ASN A 162 -17.61 -4.46 4.15
CA ASN A 162 -17.92 -5.80 3.60
C ASN A 162 -16.66 -6.54 3.13
N HIS A 163 -15.61 -5.79 2.79
CA HIS A 163 -14.32 -6.30 2.37
C HIS A 163 -13.21 -5.42 2.92
N VAL A 164 -12.15 -6.01 3.48
CA VAL A 164 -10.97 -5.30 3.96
C VAL A 164 -9.71 -5.85 3.30
N VAL A 165 -8.81 -4.95 2.92
CA VAL A 165 -7.46 -5.32 2.49
C VAL A 165 -6.47 -4.94 3.59
N ILE A 166 -5.67 -5.90 4.03
CA ILE A 166 -4.63 -5.74 5.04
C ILE A 166 -3.28 -6.02 4.39
N THR A 167 -2.39 -5.06 4.44
CA THR A 167 -1.02 -5.19 3.96
C THR A 167 -0.03 -4.85 5.06
N SER A 168 1.25 -4.96 4.78
CA SER A 168 2.31 -4.59 5.72
C SER A 168 3.52 -4.00 5.00
N VAL A 169 4.43 -3.44 5.80
CA VAL A 169 5.83 -3.27 5.42
C VAL A 169 6.57 -4.61 5.45
N ASP A 170 7.70 -4.74 4.75
CA ASP A 170 8.61 -5.87 4.98
C ASP A 170 9.29 -5.73 6.36
N ARG A 171 9.34 -6.83 7.10
CA ARG A 171 9.90 -6.95 8.45
C ARG A 171 10.96 -8.04 8.51
N ASP A 172 12.02 -7.91 7.65
CA ASP A 172 13.16 -8.83 7.68
C ASP A 172 13.93 -8.84 9.02
N ASP A 173 13.62 -7.90 9.91
CA ASP A 173 14.12 -7.79 11.28
C ASP A 173 13.39 -8.68 12.29
N VAL A 174 12.22 -9.24 11.91
CA VAL A 174 11.42 -10.15 12.74
C VAL A 174 11.58 -11.58 12.22
N ALA A 175 11.78 -12.53 13.12
CA ALA A 175 12.14 -13.92 12.76
C ALA A 175 11.13 -14.62 11.85
N ASP A 176 9.84 -14.33 12.02
CA ASP A 176 8.75 -14.87 11.20
C ASP A 176 8.26 -13.89 10.10
N GLY A 177 8.98 -12.79 9.88
CA GLY A 177 8.58 -11.76 8.92
C GLY A 177 7.23 -11.10 9.23
N GLY A 178 6.69 -11.27 10.43
CA GLY A 178 5.40 -10.77 10.87
C GLY A 178 4.21 -11.69 10.56
N ALA A 179 4.46 -12.97 10.24
CA ALA A 179 3.41 -13.95 9.91
C ALA A 179 2.37 -14.10 11.03
N GLU A 180 2.81 -14.23 12.29
CA GLU A 180 1.88 -14.34 13.42
C GLU A 180 1.10 -13.04 13.63
N HIS A 181 1.69 -11.87 13.35
CA HIS A 181 0.99 -10.59 13.44
C HIS A 181 -0.13 -10.47 12.40
N PHE A 182 0.10 -10.95 11.15
CA PHE A 182 -0.97 -11.12 10.16
C PHE A 182 -2.06 -12.05 10.68
N ALA A 183 -1.68 -13.22 11.18
CA ALA A 183 -2.64 -14.20 11.67
C ALA A 183 -3.49 -13.67 12.83
N GLN A 184 -2.90 -12.93 13.77
CA GLN A 184 -3.61 -12.26 14.86
C GLN A 184 -4.58 -11.21 14.35
N THR A 185 -4.17 -10.43 13.34
CA THR A 185 -5.02 -9.39 12.73
C THR A 185 -6.21 -10.03 12.01
N ILE A 186 -5.99 -11.07 11.20
CA ILE A 186 -7.06 -11.82 10.52
C ILE A 186 -8.07 -12.36 11.54
N ARG A 187 -7.58 -13.04 12.60
CA ARG A 187 -8.43 -13.61 13.66
C ARG A 187 -9.20 -12.53 14.42
N ALA A 188 -8.58 -11.36 14.67
CA ALA A 188 -9.25 -10.24 15.35
C ALA A 188 -10.38 -9.66 14.50
N VAL A 189 -10.14 -9.40 13.21
CA VAL A 189 -11.17 -8.93 12.27
C VAL A 189 -12.29 -9.95 12.14
N ARG A 190 -11.98 -11.25 11.99
CA ARG A 190 -12.97 -12.31 11.85
C ARG A 190 -13.87 -12.43 13.07
N ARG A 191 -13.33 -12.24 14.29
CA ARG A 191 -14.14 -12.24 15.54
C ARG A 191 -15.09 -11.06 15.63
N GLN A 192 -14.63 -9.86 15.24
CA GLN A 192 -15.43 -8.63 15.39
C GLN A 192 -16.39 -8.36 14.24
N SER A 193 -16.04 -8.83 13.04
CA SER A 193 -16.78 -8.61 11.80
C SER A 193 -16.83 -9.91 10.97
N PRO A 194 -17.57 -10.93 11.41
CA PRO A 194 -17.54 -12.28 10.80
C PRO A 194 -18.02 -12.31 9.35
N GLY A 195 -18.82 -11.32 8.92
CA GLY A 195 -19.30 -11.19 7.54
C GLY A 195 -18.34 -10.46 6.61
N THR A 196 -17.28 -9.84 7.14
CA THR A 196 -16.29 -9.12 6.34
C THR A 196 -15.36 -10.12 5.64
N THR A 197 -15.20 -9.99 4.32
CA THR A 197 -14.17 -10.73 3.59
C THR A 197 -12.80 -10.09 3.78
N ILE A 198 -11.76 -10.91 3.96
CA ILE A 198 -10.41 -10.46 4.31
C ILE A 198 -9.45 -10.82 3.18
N GLU A 199 -8.93 -9.82 2.49
CA GLU A 199 -7.79 -9.95 1.59
C GLU A 199 -6.53 -9.52 2.33
N ILE A 200 -5.46 -10.30 2.21
CA ILE A 200 -4.14 -9.92 2.70
C ILE A 200 -3.17 -9.74 1.54
N LEU A 201 -2.32 -8.70 1.63
CA LEU A 201 -1.19 -8.47 0.73
C LEU A 201 0.08 -8.61 1.54
N THR A 202 0.75 -9.76 1.42
CA THR A 202 1.88 -10.14 2.26
C THR A 202 3.24 -9.79 1.64
N PRO A 203 4.32 -9.68 2.45
CA PRO A 203 5.70 -9.79 1.97
C PRO A 203 5.97 -11.20 1.40
N ASP A 204 7.18 -11.40 0.85
CA ASP A 204 7.60 -12.69 0.28
C ASP A 204 8.15 -13.68 1.32
N PHE A 205 8.29 -13.29 2.59
CA PHE A 205 8.88 -14.08 3.67
C PHE A 205 10.24 -14.72 3.30
N LEU A 206 11.03 -14.07 2.44
CA LEU A 206 12.23 -14.62 1.80
C LEU A 206 13.27 -15.21 2.77
N ARG A 207 13.36 -14.65 3.98
CA ARG A 207 14.35 -15.03 4.99
C ARG A 207 13.79 -15.85 6.13
N CYS A 208 12.51 -16.20 6.06
CA CYS A 208 11.80 -16.91 7.11
C CYS A 208 11.80 -18.42 6.87
N ASP A 209 11.53 -19.18 7.92
CA ASP A 209 11.25 -20.62 7.78
C ASP A 209 10.01 -20.82 6.90
N PRO A 210 10.01 -21.78 5.96
CA PRO A 210 8.86 -22.04 5.09
C PRO A 210 7.52 -22.32 5.80
N SER A 211 7.56 -22.77 7.07
CA SER A 211 6.37 -23.03 7.87
C SER A 211 5.60 -21.78 8.27
N VAL A 212 6.22 -20.59 8.23
CA VAL A 212 5.54 -19.33 8.58
C VAL A 212 4.36 -19.04 7.66
N LEU A 213 4.41 -19.48 6.39
CA LEU A 213 3.31 -19.35 5.45
C LEU A 213 2.07 -20.11 5.90
N GLU A 214 2.24 -21.30 6.52
CA GLU A 214 1.12 -22.08 7.05
C GLU A 214 0.38 -21.35 8.16
N VAL A 215 1.09 -20.58 8.98
CA VAL A 215 0.48 -19.77 10.06
C VAL A 215 -0.51 -18.77 9.47
N VAL A 216 -0.11 -18.09 8.40
CA VAL A 216 -0.94 -17.07 7.74
C VAL A 216 -2.12 -17.72 7.00
N VAL A 217 -1.86 -18.78 6.21
CA VAL A 217 -2.91 -19.48 5.45
C VAL A 217 -3.95 -20.10 6.40
N LYS A 218 -3.52 -20.76 7.50
CA LYS A 218 -4.41 -21.33 8.51
C LYS A 218 -5.21 -20.29 9.31
N ALA A 219 -4.78 -19.02 9.31
CA ALA A 219 -5.59 -17.94 9.90
C ALA A 219 -6.88 -17.65 9.09
N GLY A 220 -6.97 -18.16 7.85
CA GLY A 220 -8.17 -18.15 7.02
C GLY A 220 -8.52 -16.80 6.40
N PRO A 221 -7.60 -16.11 5.69
CA PRO A 221 -8.00 -15.03 4.82
C PRO A 221 -8.84 -15.56 3.65
N ASP A 222 -9.66 -14.73 3.05
CA ASP A 222 -10.47 -15.12 1.88
C ASP A 222 -9.67 -15.01 0.58
N VAL A 223 -8.71 -14.07 0.52
CA VAL A 223 -7.79 -13.87 -0.60
C VAL A 223 -6.37 -13.69 -0.10
N PHE A 224 -5.45 -14.49 -0.62
CA PHE A 224 -4.02 -14.35 -0.38
C PHE A 224 -3.37 -13.64 -1.57
N ASN A 225 -2.88 -12.44 -1.37
CA ASN A 225 -2.25 -11.62 -2.38
C ASN A 225 -0.75 -11.44 -2.07
N HIS A 226 0.08 -11.55 -3.10
CA HIS A 226 1.47 -11.13 -3.12
C HIS A 226 1.82 -10.63 -4.52
N ASN A 227 2.25 -9.39 -4.64
CA ASN A 227 2.55 -8.78 -5.93
C ASN A 227 3.92 -9.20 -6.45
N LEU A 228 4.00 -9.54 -7.74
CA LEU A 228 5.27 -9.68 -8.46
C LEU A 228 5.87 -8.33 -8.83
N GLU A 229 5.06 -7.28 -8.92
CA GLU A 229 5.37 -5.88 -9.18
C GLU A 229 5.91 -5.59 -10.59
N THR A 230 6.77 -6.43 -11.16
CA THR A 230 7.38 -6.24 -12.48
C THR A 230 7.87 -7.56 -13.08
N VAL A 231 8.42 -7.49 -14.30
CA VAL A 231 8.99 -8.63 -15.03
C VAL A 231 10.36 -9.05 -14.46
N PRO A 232 10.80 -10.32 -14.61
CA PRO A 232 12.04 -10.83 -14.03
C PRO A 232 13.28 -9.99 -14.33
N GLY A 233 13.42 -9.54 -15.57
CA GLY A 233 14.57 -8.74 -16.03
C GLY A 233 14.75 -7.40 -15.33
N LEU A 234 13.66 -6.85 -14.75
CA LEU A 234 13.69 -5.58 -14.03
C LEU A 234 13.84 -5.72 -12.51
N TYR A 235 13.78 -6.94 -11.95
CA TYR A 235 13.88 -7.14 -10.50
C TYR A 235 15.13 -6.51 -9.87
N PRO A 236 16.35 -6.64 -10.45
CA PRO A 236 17.54 -6.03 -9.85
C PRO A 236 17.46 -4.51 -9.70
N GLN A 237 16.73 -3.85 -10.60
CA GLN A 237 16.58 -2.38 -10.61
C GLN A 237 15.36 -1.90 -9.82
N VAL A 238 14.26 -2.64 -9.87
CA VAL A 238 12.95 -2.24 -9.34
C VAL A 238 12.71 -2.79 -7.94
N ARG A 239 13.08 -4.05 -7.70
CA ARG A 239 12.86 -4.81 -6.45
C ARG A 239 14.13 -5.53 -5.98
N PRO A 240 15.23 -4.84 -5.69
CA PRO A 240 16.54 -5.48 -5.43
C PRO A 240 16.54 -6.43 -4.22
N GLY A 241 15.66 -6.21 -3.25
CA GLY A 241 15.49 -7.04 -2.05
C GLY A 241 14.67 -8.31 -2.23
N ALA A 242 14.00 -8.49 -3.38
CA ALA A 242 13.12 -9.63 -3.65
C ALA A 242 13.68 -10.58 -4.71
N ARG A 243 13.01 -11.71 -4.90
CA ARG A 243 13.34 -12.73 -5.92
C ARG A 243 12.07 -13.15 -6.64
N TYR A 244 12.08 -13.04 -7.97
CA TYR A 244 10.90 -13.32 -8.82
C TYR A 244 10.32 -14.73 -8.59
N PHE A 245 11.16 -15.75 -8.71
CA PHE A 245 10.71 -17.13 -8.53
C PHE A 245 10.32 -17.46 -7.09
N THR A 246 10.88 -16.79 -6.11
CA THR A 246 10.46 -16.94 -4.71
C THR A 246 9.05 -16.39 -4.51
N SER A 247 8.74 -15.25 -5.11
CA SER A 247 7.39 -14.66 -5.09
C SER A 247 6.34 -15.55 -5.76
N LEU A 248 6.68 -16.16 -6.91
CA LEU A 248 5.81 -17.15 -7.56
C LEU A 248 5.63 -18.40 -6.70
N ARG A 249 6.73 -18.95 -6.17
CA ARG A 249 6.68 -20.16 -5.32
C ARG A 249 5.86 -19.93 -4.05
N LEU A 250 5.89 -18.72 -3.48
CA LEU A 250 5.05 -18.36 -2.34
C LEU A 250 3.57 -18.60 -2.65
N LEU A 251 3.07 -18.05 -3.77
CA LEU A 251 1.67 -18.17 -4.16
C LEU A 251 1.28 -19.62 -4.54
N GLN A 252 2.19 -20.32 -5.23
CA GLN A 252 2.00 -21.75 -5.49
C GLN A 252 1.91 -22.54 -4.19
N ARG A 253 2.76 -22.24 -3.21
CA ARG A 253 2.74 -22.91 -1.89
C ARG A 253 1.44 -22.64 -1.13
N VAL A 254 0.84 -21.46 -1.26
CA VAL A 254 -0.50 -21.19 -0.70
C VAL A 254 -1.52 -22.18 -1.24
N LYS A 255 -1.53 -22.45 -2.56
CA LYS A 255 -2.41 -23.43 -3.19
C LYS A 255 -2.14 -24.87 -2.77
N GLU A 256 -0.88 -25.22 -2.47
CA GLU A 256 -0.51 -26.53 -1.94
C GLU A 256 -1.03 -26.72 -0.50
N ILE A 257 -1.03 -25.66 0.33
CA ILE A 257 -1.54 -25.69 1.70
C ILE A 257 -3.07 -25.68 1.72
N ASP A 258 -3.69 -24.82 0.93
CA ASP A 258 -5.14 -24.69 0.78
C ASP A 258 -5.53 -24.47 -0.69
N PRO A 259 -5.90 -25.56 -1.41
CA PRO A 259 -6.34 -25.45 -2.82
C PRO A 259 -7.59 -24.58 -3.01
N SER A 260 -8.38 -24.36 -1.99
CA SER A 260 -9.58 -23.53 -2.05
C SER A 260 -9.30 -22.04 -1.88
N MET A 261 -8.12 -21.64 -1.35
CA MET A 261 -7.72 -20.25 -1.18
C MET A 261 -7.70 -19.51 -2.52
N PHE A 262 -8.30 -18.34 -2.60
CA PHE A 262 -8.10 -17.47 -3.75
C PHE A 262 -6.73 -16.83 -3.69
N THR A 263 -5.97 -16.94 -4.79
CA THR A 263 -4.66 -16.29 -4.92
C THR A 263 -4.70 -15.13 -5.90
N LYS A 264 -4.00 -14.07 -5.55
CA LYS A 264 -3.95 -12.83 -6.32
C LYS A 264 -2.51 -12.35 -6.47
N SER A 265 -2.22 -11.74 -7.61
CA SER A 265 -0.95 -11.05 -7.82
C SER A 265 -1.14 -9.83 -8.71
N GLY A 266 -0.16 -8.94 -8.69
CA GLY A 266 -0.18 -7.74 -9.49
C GLY A 266 1.18 -7.37 -10.05
N ILE A 267 1.14 -6.67 -11.18
CA ILE A 267 2.29 -6.02 -11.78
C ILE A 267 1.99 -4.57 -12.13
N MET A 268 3.02 -3.78 -12.15
CA MET A 268 3.01 -2.44 -12.73
C MET A 268 3.65 -2.47 -14.11
N VAL A 269 3.10 -1.68 -15.04
CA VAL A 269 3.65 -1.47 -16.38
C VAL A 269 4.11 -0.02 -16.55
N GLY A 270 5.03 0.20 -17.49
CA GLY A 270 5.68 1.51 -17.71
C GLY A 270 6.99 1.68 -16.96
N LEU A 271 7.58 0.59 -16.44
CA LEU A 271 8.88 0.54 -15.77
C LEU A 271 10.05 0.26 -16.73
N GLY A 272 9.78 -0.11 -18.01
CA GLY A 272 10.77 -0.45 -19.02
C GLY A 272 10.64 -1.89 -19.55
N GLU A 273 9.59 -2.61 -19.13
CA GLU A 273 9.23 -3.94 -19.63
C GLU A 273 8.76 -3.90 -21.09
N ASP A 274 9.00 -4.97 -21.81
CA ASP A 274 8.37 -5.22 -23.10
C ASP A 274 7.09 -6.06 -22.96
N ARG A 275 6.26 -6.05 -24.02
CA ARG A 275 4.98 -6.77 -24.03
C ARG A 275 5.17 -8.29 -23.86
N GLN A 276 6.19 -8.88 -24.49
CA GLN A 276 6.43 -10.31 -24.42
C GLN A 276 6.75 -10.75 -22.98
N SER A 277 7.58 -9.99 -22.29
CA SER A 277 7.91 -10.24 -20.87
C SER A 277 6.67 -10.16 -19.98
N VAL A 278 5.74 -9.22 -20.23
CA VAL A 278 4.47 -9.14 -19.50
C VAL A 278 3.60 -10.38 -19.76
N LEU A 279 3.50 -10.83 -21.02
CA LEU A 279 2.75 -12.05 -21.36
C LEU A 279 3.38 -13.30 -20.75
N GLN A 280 4.72 -13.38 -20.67
CA GLN A 280 5.42 -14.47 -19.99
C GLN A 280 5.12 -14.49 -18.48
N VAL A 281 5.10 -13.32 -17.83
CA VAL A 281 4.72 -13.23 -16.40
C VAL A 281 3.29 -13.74 -16.17
N MET A 282 2.37 -13.50 -17.10
CA MET A 282 1.02 -14.06 -17.01
C MET A 282 1.05 -15.60 -17.11
N ASP A 283 1.88 -16.19 -17.98
CA ASP A 283 2.04 -17.64 -18.10
C ASP A 283 2.63 -18.23 -16.83
N ASP A 284 3.67 -17.60 -16.28
CA ASP A 284 4.31 -18.01 -15.02
C ASP A 284 3.30 -17.96 -13.85
N MET A 285 2.48 -16.91 -13.79
CA MET A 285 1.41 -16.79 -12.78
C MET A 285 0.37 -17.89 -12.95
N ARG A 286 -0.03 -18.23 -14.16
CA ARG A 286 -0.98 -19.33 -14.39
C ARG A 286 -0.38 -20.68 -14.06
N ALA A 287 0.92 -20.89 -14.32
CA ALA A 287 1.63 -22.10 -13.89
C ALA A 287 1.68 -22.24 -12.36
N ALA A 288 1.67 -21.11 -11.61
CA ALA A 288 1.56 -21.06 -10.16
C ALA A 288 0.09 -21.09 -9.65
N ASP A 289 -0.89 -21.33 -10.51
CA ASP A 289 -2.34 -21.37 -10.26
C ASP A 289 -2.90 -20.09 -9.59
N ILE A 290 -2.41 -18.91 -10.00
CA ILE A 290 -2.90 -17.63 -9.52
C ILE A 290 -4.25 -17.33 -10.19
N ASP A 291 -5.27 -17.03 -9.37
CA ASP A 291 -6.66 -16.84 -9.81
C ASP A 291 -6.91 -15.44 -10.37
N PHE A 292 -6.34 -14.39 -9.73
CA PHE A 292 -6.63 -12.99 -10.02
C PHE A 292 -5.36 -12.20 -10.34
N LEU A 293 -5.41 -11.44 -11.45
CA LEU A 293 -4.33 -10.58 -11.89
C LEU A 293 -4.74 -9.11 -11.90
N THR A 294 -3.91 -8.25 -11.30
CA THR A 294 -4.02 -6.79 -11.42
C THR A 294 -2.85 -6.21 -12.23
N ILE A 295 -3.15 -5.30 -13.18
CA ILE A 295 -2.16 -4.59 -13.98
C ILE A 295 -2.44 -3.10 -13.89
N GLY A 296 -1.49 -2.32 -13.34
CA GLY A 296 -1.62 -0.88 -13.19
C GLY A 296 -0.45 -0.10 -13.80
N GLN A 297 -0.65 1.17 -14.14
CA GLN A 297 0.43 2.04 -14.56
C GLN A 297 1.34 2.39 -13.38
N TYR A 298 2.63 2.24 -13.51
CA TYR A 298 3.58 2.81 -12.57
C TYR A 298 3.50 4.34 -12.61
N LEU A 299 3.37 4.94 -11.43
CA LEU A 299 3.41 6.40 -11.25
C LEU A 299 4.54 6.74 -10.30
N GLN A 300 5.52 7.49 -10.78
CA GLN A 300 6.71 7.87 -10.02
C GLN A 300 6.33 8.79 -8.84
N PRO A 301 6.61 8.41 -7.58
CA PRO A 301 6.25 9.22 -6.42
C PRO A 301 7.07 10.51 -6.30
N THR A 302 8.38 10.44 -6.48
CA THR A 302 9.30 11.59 -6.46
C THR A 302 10.41 11.41 -7.50
N PRO A 303 11.17 12.47 -7.86
CA PRO A 303 12.30 12.34 -8.78
C PRO A 303 13.40 11.35 -8.36
N LYS A 304 13.44 10.95 -7.11
CA LYS A 304 14.41 9.97 -6.56
C LYS A 304 14.01 8.51 -6.79
N HIS A 305 12.76 8.27 -7.18
CA HIS A 305 12.24 6.92 -7.45
C HIS A 305 12.57 6.46 -8.87
N HIS A 306 12.28 5.20 -9.16
CA HIS A 306 12.44 4.64 -10.50
C HIS A 306 11.70 5.50 -11.52
N VAL A 307 12.31 5.77 -12.67
CA VAL A 307 11.72 6.62 -13.70
C VAL A 307 10.56 5.93 -14.41
N VAL A 308 9.52 6.69 -14.76
CA VAL A 308 8.49 6.21 -15.68
C VAL A 308 9.10 6.13 -17.06
N ASN A 309 9.21 4.93 -17.64
CA ASN A 309 9.73 4.72 -18.99
C ASN A 309 8.71 5.20 -20.04
N ARG A 310 7.44 4.83 -19.86
CA ARG A 310 6.32 5.28 -20.70
C ARG A 310 4.99 5.21 -19.96
N PHE A 311 4.00 5.93 -20.46
CA PHE A 311 2.61 5.75 -20.07
C PHE A 311 1.94 4.79 -21.06
N VAL A 312 1.47 3.65 -20.55
CA VAL A 312 0.74 2.62 -21.31
C VAL A 312 -0.66 3.13 -21.59
N THR A 313 -1.15 2.97 -22.83
CA THR A 313 -2.46 3.49 -23.21
C THR A 313 -3.62 2.64 -22.69
N PRO A 314 -4.84 3.19 -22.56
CA PRO A 314 -6.01 2.42 -22.17
C PRO A 314 -6.29 1.20 -23.09
N GLU A 315 -6.01 1.33 -24.38
CA GLU A 315 -6.17 0.27 -25.38
C GLU A 315 -5.17 -0.88 -25.14
N GLU A 316 -3.93 -0.54 -24.76
CA GLU A 316 -2.93 -1.55 -24.39
C GLU A 316 -3.34 -2.26 -23.10
N PHE A 317 -3.90 -1.58 -22.10
CA PHE A 317 -4.46 -2.20 -20.89
C PHE A 317 -5.60 -3.16 -21.23
N ALA A 318 -6.54 -2.77 -22.11
CA ALA A 318 -7.62 -3.65 -22.57
C ALA A 318 -7.06 -4.89 -23.28
N SER A 319 -5.97 -4.72 -24.06
CA SER A 319 -5.30 -5.84 -24.72
C SER A 319 -4.62 -6.81 -23.73
N TYR A 320 -4.04 -6.29 -22.63
CA TYR A 320 -3.52 -7.12 -21.54
C TYR A 320 -4.64 -7.88 -20.82
N GLU A 321 -5.75 -7.20 -20.52
CA GLU A 321 -6.92 -7.84 -19.89
C GLU A 321 -7.44 -9.00 -20.72
N GLN A 322 -7.64 -8.79 -22.02
CA GLN A 322 -8.09 -9.82 -22.96
C GLN A 322 -7.11 -11.01 -23.01
N ALA A 323 -5.81 -10.73 -23.10
CA ALA A 323 -4.78 -11.76 -23.10
C ALA A 323 -4.78 -12.58 -21.81
N ALA A 324 -4.94 -11.94 -20.66
CA ALA A 324 -4.98 -12.60 -19.35
C ALA A 324 -6.21 -13.50 -19.20
N TYR A 325 -7.40 -13.04 -19.62
CA TYR A 325 -8.59 -13.92 -19.66
C TYR A 325 -8.38 -15.10 -20.61
N GLY A 326 -7.77 -14.89 -21.78
CA GLY A 326 -7.40 -15.96 -22.72
C GLY A 326 -6.44 -16.99 -22.14
N LYS A 327 -5.61 -16.61 -21.16
CA LYS A 327 -4.70 -17.51 -20.42
C LYS A 327 -5.38 -18.21 -19.23
N GLY A 328 -6.65 -17.92 -18.94
CA GLY A 328 -7.46 -18.62 -17.93
C GLY A 328 -7.42 -18.03 -16.53
N PHE A 329 -7.06 -16.75 -16.36
CA PHE A 329 -7.34 -16.06 -15.11
C PHE A 329 -8.84 -15.97 -14.85
N LEU A 330 -9.28 -16.17 -13.62
CA LEU A 330 -10.69 -16.06 -13.23
C LEU A 330 -11.16 -14.62 -13.19
N MET A 331 -10.26 -13.71 -12.79
CA MET A 331 -10.51 -12.28 -12.70
C MET A 331 -9.28 -11.50 -13.15
N VAL A 332 -9.51 -10.42 -13.89
CA VAL A 332 -8.46 -9.49 -14.31
C VAL A 332 -8.95 -8.06 -14.08
N SER A 333 -8.08 -7.21 -13.55
CA SER A 333 -8.28 -5.76 -13.48
C SER A 333 -7.07 -5.08 -14.08
N ALA A 334 -7.24 -4.46 -15.26
CA ALA A 334 -6.14 -3.88 -16.02
C ALA A 334 -6.53 -2.48 -16.53
N THR A 335 -6.17 -1.45 -15.75
CA THR A 335 -6.38 -0.04 -16.14
C THR A 335 -5.22 0.82 -15.64
N PRO A 336 -5.05 2.04 -16.16
CA PRO A 336 -3.98 2.93 -15.68
C PRO A 336 -3.99 3.20 -14.18
N LEU A 337 -5.15 3.23 -13.55
CA LEU A 337 -5.31 3.49 -12.12
C LEU A 337 -5.50 2.24 -11.27
N THR A 338 -5.52 1.04 -11.86
CA THR A 338 -5.58 -0.22 -11.10
C THR A 338 -4.45 -0.29 -10.07
N ARG A 339 -4.79 -0.68 -8.86
CA ARG A 339 -3.90 -1.01 -7.74
C ARG A 339 -4.41 -2.28 -7.09
N SER A 340 -3.56 -2.99 -6.35
CA SER A 340 -3.90 -4.29 -5.74
C SER A 340 -5.18 -4.25 -4.90
N SER A 341 -5.50 -3.13 -4.27
CA SER A 341 -6.69 -2.96 -3.43
C SER A 341 -7.78 -2.06 -4.03
N TYR A 342 -7.60 -1.56 -5.25
CA TYR A 342 -8.59 -0.72 -5.90
C TYR A 342 -9.78 -1.55 -6.35
N HIS A 343 -10.99 -1.21 -5.88
CA HIS A 343 -12.24 -1.99 -6.08
C HIS A 343 -12.18 -3.45 -5.61
N ALA A 344 -11.29 -3.80 -4.67
CA ALA A 344 -11.06 -5.19 -4.26
C ALA A 344 -12.33 -5.92 -3.78
N GLY A 345 -13.29 -5.22 -3.15
CA GLY A 345 -14.56 -5.81 -2.73
C GLY A 345 -15.45 -6.25 -3.88
N ASP A 346 -15.60 -5.40 -4.91
CA ASP A 346 -16.37 -5.70 -6.12
C ASP A 346 -15.71 -6.82 -6.91
N ASP A 347 -14.40 -6.76 -7.04
CA ASP A 347 -13.58 -7.76 -7.72
C ASP A 347 -13.65 -9.13 -7.02
N PHE A 348 -13.68 -9.17 -5.69
CA PHE A 348 -13.85 -10.42 -4.95
C PHE A 348 -15.21 -11.08 -5.20
N ALA A 349 -16.29 -10.31 -5.25
CA ALA A 349 -17.62 -10.84 -5.56
C ALA A 349 -17.63 -11.49 -6.96
N ARG A 350 -17.07 -10.81 -7.97
CA ARG A 350 -16.92 -11.32 -9.34
C ARG A 350 -16.03 -12.56 -9.39
N LEU A 351 -14.91 -12.58 -8.66
CA LEU A 351 -13.99 -13.71 -8.57
C LEU A 351 -14.68 -14.96 -8.03
N ARG A 352 -15.45 -14.81 -6.92
CA ARG A 352 -16.23 -15.89 -6.32
C ARG A 352 -17.27 -16.47 -7.30
N ASP A 353 -17.98 -15.59 -8.02
CA ASP A 353 -18.98 -16.02 -8.99
C ASP A 353 -18.35 -16.71 -10.19
N ALA A 354 -17.20 -16.24 -10.69
CA ALA A 354 -16.44 -16.87 -11.75
C ALA A 354 -15.96 -18.29 -11.35
N ARG A 355 -15.50 -18.47 -10.09
CA ARG A 355 -15.13 -19.79 -9.58
C ARG A 355 -16.32 -20.74 -9.49
N ARG A 356 -17.47 -20.27 -9.01
CA ARG A 356 -18.70 -21.08 -8.99
C ARG A 356 -19.12 -21.52 -10.38
N ALA A 357 -19.08 -20.62 -11.37
CA ALA A 357 -19.38 -20.92 -12.74
C ALA A 357 -18.40 -21.97 -13.34
N LYS A 358 -17.13 -21.93 -12.99
CA LYS A 358 -16.11 -22.90 -13.43
C LYS A 358 -16.35 -24.28 -12.83
N LEU A 359 -16.65 -24.35 -11.52
CA LEU A 359 -16.93 -25.61 -10.81
C LEU A 359 -18.29 -26.23 -11.18
N GLY A 360 -19.29 -25.43 -11.51
CA GLY A 360 -20.62 -25.90 -11.94
C GLY A 360 -20.68 -26.38 -13.40
N ARG A 361 -19.62 -26.24 -14.19
CA ARG A 361 -19.51 -26.75 -15.59
C ARG A 361 -18.70 -28.06 -15.67
N GLY A 362 -18.19 -28.60 -14.61
CA GLY A 362 -17.57 -29.91 -14.47
C GLY A 362 -18.51 -30.83 -13.74
#